data_fbef77b8d703ac86f3904da9f8c95d42
#
_entry.id   fbef77b8d703ac86f3904da9f8c95d42
#
_cell.length_a   1.000
_cell.length_b   1.000
_cell.length_c   1.000
_cell.angle_alpha   90.00
_cell.angle_beta   90.00
_cell.angle_gamma   90.00
#
_symmetry.space_group_name_H-M   'P 1'
#
loop_
_entity.id
_entity.type
_entity.pdbx_description
1 polymer ?
#
loop_
_entity_poly.entity_id
_entity_poly.type
_entity_poly.pdbx_seq_one_letter_code
_entity_poly.pdbx_strand_id
1 'polypeptide(L)'
;KVNPNLCVGCGACTTVCPTGALTFAYPKAQEQGLKIKTLLSTYHAAGGKDATLLLHSQDAGQACIEALGRLAQLKLAQGVPANVIPMSLWHTASLGLEVWLTAIAYGAKQVLVLNTNEEAPQYLDGLEAQMAVAQSLLAGLGYEGVHFQVVRAKNAMDLEASLQANSAAKAQAKWKKQVPTVFAKYAVAPEKRSTLELALDHLSEHAPAVLQPNNSAIALPAASPLGALKVNADKCTLCLSCVSACPASALQDNPDLPQLRFIEKNCVQCGLCATTCPEDAIELVPRFLRTPERKQAQVLNQSQPYGCVKCGKPFGTLKAIEAMLGKLAGHSMFQGAALERLKMCGDCRVIDIYSNADEAKIANIPPKP
;
A
#
# COMPACT_ATOMS: atom_id res chain seq x y z
N LYS A 1 1.39 16.30 -9.95
CA LYS A 1 1.33 16.72 -11.36
C LYS A 1 2.62 16.33 -12.05
N VAL A 2 2.55 15.59 -13.15
CA VAL A 2 3.74 15.18 -13.93
C VAL A 2 4.19 16.37 -14.78
N ASN A 3 5.50 16.67 -14.76
CA ASN A 3 6.08 17.66 -15.68
C ASN A 3 6.41 16.95 -17.01
N PRO A 4 5.71 17.24 -18.12
CA PRO A 4 5.91 16.54 -19.38
C PRO A 4 7.29 16.78 -20.00
N ASN A 5 7.98 17.86 -19.63
CA ASN A 5 9.31 18.19 -20.16
C ASN A 5 10.45 17.44 -19.44
N LEU A 6 10.18 16.88 -18.28
CA LEU A 6 11.14 16.15 -17.44
C LEU A 6 10.82 14.64 -17.33
N CYS A 7 9.61 14.24 -17.71
CA CYS A 7 9.17 12.88 -17.59
C CYS A 7 9.63 12.06 -18.81
N VAL A 8 10.43 11.02 -18.55
CA VAL A 8 10.88 10.05 -19.56
C VAL A 8 9.90 8.88 -19.79
N GLY A 9 8.75 8.89 -19.11
CA GLY A 9 7.73 7.86 -19.29
C GLY A 9 8.09 6.46 -18.78
N CYS A 10 9.10 6.31 -17.91
CA CYS A 10 9.57 5.01 -17.43
C CYS A 10 8.56 4.23 -16.58
N GLY A 11 7.60 4.89 -15.93
CA GLY A 11 6.60 4.22 -15.08
C GLY A 11 7.01 3.97 -13.63
N ALA A 12 8.21 4.32 -13.19
CA ALA A 12 8.67 4.08 -11.82
C ALA A 12 7.74 4.67 -10.74
N CYS A 13 7.19 5.86 -10.99
CA CYS A 13 6.21 6.47 -10.10
C CYS A 13 4.89 5.67 -10.00
N THR A 14 4.51 4.94 -11.05
CA THR A 14 3.30 4.09 -11.02
C THR A 14 3.53 2.81 -10.26
N THR A 15 4.74 2.24 -10.31
CA THR A 15 5.11 1.05 -9.56
C THR A 15 5.04 1.30 -8.06
N VAL A 16 5.64 2.40 -7.57
CA VAL A 16 5.69 2.72 -6.14
C VAL A 16 4.42 3.36 -5.59
N CYS A 17 3.53 3.90 -6.46
CA CYS A 17 2.29 4.53 -6.01
C CYS A 17 1.35 3.50 -5.36
N PRO A 18 1.04 3.62 -4.05
CA PRO A 18 0.25 2.60 -3.36
C PRO A 18 -1.25 2.69 -3.65
N THR A 19 -1.72 3.85 -4.11
CA THR A 19 -3.15 4.10 -4.38
C THR A 19 -3.55 3.88 -5.83
N GLY A 20 -2.57 3.89 -6.76
CA GLY A 20 -2.86 3.94 -8.19
C GLY A 20 -3.32 5.32 -8.68
N ALA A 21 -3.04 6.40 -7.92
CA ALA A 21 -3.28 7.78 -8.35
C ALA A 21 -2.46 8.16 -9.60
N LEU A 22 -1.34 7.47 -9.80
CA LEU A 22 -0.56 7.49 -11.02
C LEU A 22 -0.69 6.12 -11.69
N THR A 23 -1.09 6.11 -12.95
CA THR A 23 -1.24 4.89 -13.75
C THR A 23 -0.42 4.99 -15.03
N PHE A 24 0.07 3.86 -15.52
CA PHE A 24 0.74 3.78 -16.81
C PHE A 24 -0.31 3.71 -17.92
N ALA A 25 -0.26 4.66 -18.86
CA ALA A 25 -1.34 4.82 -19.83
C ALA A 25 -1.30 3.75 -20.93
N TYR A 26 -0.10 3.28 -21.31
CA TYR A 26 0.06 2.32 -22.38
C TYR A 26 1.40 1.55 -22.24
N PRO A 27 1.33 0.20 -22.30
CA PRO A 27 0.13 -0.62 -22.26
C PRO A 27 -0.56 -0.57 -20.89
N LYS A 28 -1.87 -0.74 -20.84
CA LYS A 28 -2.64 -0.74 -19.58
C LYS A 28 -2.33 -1.99 -18.75
N ALA A 29 -2.47 -1.88 -17.42
CA ALA A 29 -2.24 -3.01 -16.51
C ALA A 29 -3.13 -4.23 -16.85
N GLN A 30 -4.38 -4.01 -17.29
CA GLN A 30 -5.29 -5.08 -17.69
C GLN A 30 -4.78 -5.86 -18.90
N GLU A 31 -4.20 -5.18 -19.89
CA GLU A 31 -3.63 -5.80 -21.10
C GLU A 31 -2.41 -6.65 -20.75
N GLN A 32 -1.55 -6.13 -19.88
CA GLN A 32 -0.41 -6.89 -19.36
C GLN A 32 -0.86 -8.09 -18.50
N GLY A 33 -1.85 -7.90 -17.66
CA GLY A 33 -2.44 -8.98 -16.87
C GLY A 33 -3.06 -10.08 -17.74
N LEU A 34 -3.76 -9.70 -18.80
CA LEU A 34 -4.31 -10.66 -19.77
C LEU A 34 -3.20 -11.43 -20.49
N LYS A 35 -2.13 -10.73 -20.90
CA LYS A 35 -0.96 -11.34 -21.53
C LYS A 35 -0.30 -12.37 -20.60
N ILE A 36 -0.05 -12.00 -19.34
CA ILE A 36 0.51 -12.91 -18.32
C ILE A 36 -0.38 -14.13 -18.13
N LYS A 37 -1.68 -13.91 -17.97
CA LYS A 37 -2.67 -14.98 -17.78
C LYS A 37 -2.67 -15.95 -18.97
N THR A 38 -2.68 -15.42 -20.18
CA THR A 38 -2.67 -16.24 -21.41
C THR A 38 -1.38 -17.03 -21.54
N LEU A 39 -0.23 -16.41 -21.33
CA LEU A 39 1.07 -17.09 -21.39
C LEU A 39 1.13 -18.25 -20.39
N LEU A 40 0.80 -18.00 -19.12
CA LEU A 40 0.87 -19.02 -18.08
C LEU A 40 -0.16 -20.14 -18.29
N SER A 41 -1.41 -19.80 -18.63
CA SER A 41 -2.44 -20.81 -18.88
C SER A 41 -2.10 -21.69 -20.08
N THR A 42 -1.59 -21.13 -21.16
CA THR A 42 -1.14 -21.90 -22.35
C THR A 42 0.06 -22.78 -22.03
N TYR A 43 1.03 -22.26 -21.28
CA TYR A 43 2.19 -23.02 -20.83
C TYR A 43 1.79 -24.23 -19.98
N HIS A 44 0.90 -24.04 -19.01
CA HIS A 44 0.40 -25.13 -18.17
C HIS A 44 -0.47 -26.13 -18.96
N ALA A 45 -1.33 -25.66 -19.87
CA ALA A 45 -2.14 -26.52 -20.72
C ALA A 45 -1.30 -27.42 -21.63
N ALA A 46 -0.13 -26.92 -22.07
CA ALA A 46 0.87 -27.69 -22.82
C ALA A 46 1.70 -28.67 -21.97
N GLY A 47 1.39 -28.80 -20.65
CA GLY A 47 2.13 -29.68 -19.74
C GLY A 47 3.39 -29.05 -19.14
N GLY A 48 3.61 -27.76 -19.34
CA GLY A 48 4.74 -27.02 -18.78
C GLY A 48 4.71 -26.99 -17.25
N LYS A 49 5.89 -27.13 -16.65
CA LYS A 49 6.08 -27.13 -15.18
C LYS A 49 7.04 -26.02 -14.78
N ASP A 50 6.94 -25.58 -13.54
CA ASP A 50 7.89 -24.65 -12.92
C ASP A 50 8.03 -23.31 -13.65
N ALA A 51 6.90 -22.78 -14.17
CA ALA A 51 6.85 -21.53 -14.93
C ALA A 51 7.55 -20.38 -14.19
N THR A 52 8.53 -19.78 -14.85
CA THR A 52 9.23 -18.58 -14.39
C THR A 52 8.97 -17.46 -15.38
N LEU A 53 8.33 -16.39 -14.96
CA LEU A 53 8.10 -15.23 -15.81
C LEU A 53 9.33 -14.32 -15.75
N LEU A 54 9.95 -14.01 -16.89
CA LEU A 54 11.05 -13.07 -17.01
C LEU A 54 10.57 -11.77 -17.65
N LEU A 55 10.35 -10.75 -16.83
CA LEU A 55 9.96 -9.42 -17.27
C LEU A 55 11.22 -8.65 -17.71
N HIS A 56 11.19 -8.07 -18.91
CA HIS A 56 12.31 -7.32 -19.46
C HIS A 56 11.83 -6.09 -20.24
N SER A 57 12.69 -5.08 -20.40
CA SER A 57 12.41 -3.93 -21.26
C SER A 57 12.38 -4.36 -22.74
N GLN A 58 11.62 -3.60 -23.55
CA GLN A 58 11.54 -3.88 -24.98
C GLN A 58 12.78 -3.40 -25.78
N ASP A 59 13.67 -2.63 -25.15
CA ASP A 59 14.92 -2.15 -25.73
C ASP A 59 16.10 -3.02 -25.29
N ALA A 60 16.91 -2.61 -24.32
CA ALA A 60 18.12 -3.35 -23.93
C ALA A 60 17.80 -4.74 -23.37
N GLY A 61 16.69 -4.93 -22.65
CA GLY A 61 16.29 -6.25 -22.18
C GLY A 61 15.96 -7.20 -23.31
N GLN A 62 15.20 -6.75 -24.31
CA GLN A 62 14.89 -7.52 -25.52
C GLN A 62 16.17 -7.88 -26.29
N ALA A 63 17.04 -6.89 -26.52
CA ALA A 63 18.31 -7.09 -27.23
C ALA A 63 19.21 -8.13 -26.52
N CYS A 64 19.23 -8.11 -25.19
CA CYS A 64 19.99 -9.06 -24.38
C CYS A 64 19.48 -10.51 -24.56
N ILE A 65 18.16 -10.71 -24.54
CA ILE A 65 17.52 -12.03 -24.74
C ILE A 65 17.74 -12.53 -26.17
N GLU A 66 17.58 -11.66 -27.16
CA GLU A 66 17.83 -12.04 -28.56
C GLU A 66 19.31 -12.39 -28.84
N ALA A 67 20.24 -11.65 -28.23
CA ALA A 67 21.66 -11.97 -28.31
C ALA A 67 21.95 -13.34 -27.70
N LEU A 68 21.35 -13.67 -26.54
CA LEU A 68 21.46 -14.97 -25.89
C LEU A 68 20.89 -16.07 -26.78
N GLY A 69 19.75 -15.84 -27.46
CA GLY A 69 19.17 -16.76 -28.39
C GLY A 69 20.08 -17.03 -29.61
N ARG A 70 20.73 -16.00 -30.17
CA ARG A 70 21.72 -16.13 -31.25
C ARG A 70 22.93 -16.95 -30.80
N LEU A 71 23.47 -16.69 -29.61
CA LEU A 71 24.58 -17.46 -29.07
C LEU A 71 24.21 -18.94 -28.87
N ALA A 72 23.00 -19.23 -28.43
CA ALA A 72 22.50 -20.60 -28.27
C ALA A 72 22.41 -21.34 -29.62
N GLN A 73 21.93 -20.68 -30.69
CA GLN A 73 21.91 -21.24 -32.03
C GLN A 73 23.31 -21.58 -32.53
N LEU A 74 24.30 -20.77 -32.18
CA LEU A 74 25.72 -21.02 -32.53
C LEU A 74 26.39 -22.03 -31.57
N LYS A 75 25.67 -22.59 -30.62
CA LYS A 75 26.19 -23.49 -29.55
C LYS A 75 27.29 -22.88 -28.69
N LEU A 76 27.30 -21.56 -28.56
CA LEU A 76 28.22 -20.80 -27.71
C LEU A 76 27.60 -20.50 -26.32
N ALA A 77 26.30 -20.74 -26.14
CA ALA A 77 25.55 -20.62 -24.92
C ALA A 77 24.46 -21.69 -24.86
N GLN A 78 23.89 -21.92 -23.64
CA GLN A 78 22.74 -22.82 -23.46
C GLN A 78 21.41 -22.14 -23.83
N GLY A 79 21.37 -20.82 -23.71
CA GLY A 79 20.17 -20.02 -23.94
C GLY A 79 19.24 -19.87 -22.74
N VAL A 80 18.04 -19.39 -23.02
CA VAL A 80 17.01 -19.22 -21.99
C VAL A 80 16.43 -20.59 -21.62
N PRO A 81 16.41 -20.99 -20.33
CA PRO A 81 15.82 -22.26 -19.90
C PRO A 81 14.36 -22.41 -20.33
N ALA A 82 13.93 -23.61 -20.70
CA ALA A 82 12.60 -23.87 -21.27
C ALA A 82 11.41 -23.51 -20.34
N ASN A 83 11.63 -23.46 -19.04
CA ASN A 83 10.63 -23.04 -18.06
C ASN A 83 10.62 -21.52 -17.79
N VAL A 84 11.52 -20.77 -18.40
CA VAL A 84 11.58 -19.31 -18.30
C VAL A 84 10.84 -18.71 -19.50
N ILE A 85 9.80 -17.96 -19.21
CA ILE A 85 8.92 -17.32 -20.20
C ILE A 85 9.26 -15.82 -20.27
N PRO A 86 10.01 -15.36 -21.28
CA PRO A 86 10.29 -13.94 -21.45
C PRO A 86 9.02 -13.17 -21.82
N MET A 87 8.85 -12.02 -21.20
CA MET A 87 7.75 -11.09 -21.48
C MET A 87 8.27 -9.67 -21.58
N SER A 88 8.17 -9.11 -22.77
CA SER A 88 8.56 -7.73 -23.07
C SER A 88 7.55 -6.75 -22.51
N LEU A 89 8.06 -5.70 -21.85
CA LEU A 89 7.36 -4.54 -21.33
C LEU A 89 7.97 -3.28 -21.95
N TRP A 90 7.22 -2.20 -22.01
CA TRP A 90 7.80 -0.89 -22.38
C TRP A 90 9.02 -0.58 -21.49
N HIS A 91 8.82 -0.67 -20.19
CA HIS A 91 9.88 -0.55 -19.18
C HIS A 91 9.53 -1.45 -18.00
N THR A 92 10.51 -2.07 -17.36
CA THR A 92 10.29 -2.99 -16.24
C THR A 92 9.57 -2.33 -15.03
N ALA A 93 9.68 -1.00 -14.90
CA ALA A 93 8.97 -0.19 -13.92
C ALA A 93 7.46 -0.01 -14.19
N SER A 94 6.93 -0.52 -15.30
CA SER A 94 5.49 -0.36 -15.62
C SER A 94 4.57 -1.31 -14.83
N LEU A 95 5.11 -2.34 -14.21
CA LEU A 95 4.38 -3.33 -13.41
C LEU A 95 4.89 -3.36 -11.97
N GLY A 96 4.00 -3.52 -11.01
CA GLY A 96 4.32 -3.52 -9.59
C GLY A 96 3.79 -4.74 -8.84
N LEU A 97 3.82 -4.62 -7.52
CA LEU A 97 3.45 -5.62 -6.53
C LEU A 97 2.15 -6.37 -6.86
N GLU A 98 1.11 -5.65 -7.29
CA GLU A 98 -0.22 -6.20 -7.57
C GLU A 98 -0.22 -7.17 -8.74
N VAL A 99 0.57 -6.87 -9.78
CA VAL A 99 0.67 -7.73 -10.97
C VAL A 99 1.61 -8.90 -10.72
N TRP A 100 2.68 -8.71 -9.95
CA TRP A 100 3.59 -9.81 -9.58
C TRP A 100 2.90 -10.86 -8.72
N LEU A 101 2.14 -10.43 -7.69
CA LEU A 101 1.33 -11.35 -6.88
C LEU A 101 0.26 -12.04 -7.72
N THR A 102 -0.34 -11.32 -8.67
CA THR A 102 -1.29 -11.90 -9.63
C THR A 102 -0.62 -12.97 -10.51
N ALA A 103 0.63 -12.75 -10.96
CA ALA A 103 1.35 -13.76 -11.72
C ALA A 103 1.58 -15.06 -10.93
N ILE A 104 1.89 -14.95 -9.62
CA ILE A 104 1.96 -16.11 -8.73
C ILE A 104 0.58 -16.77 -8.59
N ALA A 105 -0.49 -15.99 -8.43
CA ALA A 105 -1.86 -16.50 -8.38
C ALA A 105 -2.27 -17.23 -9.68
N TYR A 106 -1.74 -16.84 -10.83
CA TYR A 106 -1.93 -17.49 -12.12
C TYR A 106 -1.01 -18.73 -12.34
N GLY A 107 -0.16 -19.05 -11.35
CA GLY A 107 0.68 -20.25 -11.36
C GLY A 107 2.13 -20.05 -11.75
N ALA A 108 2.63 -18.81 -11.89
CA ALA A 108 4.06 -18.59 -12.00
C ALA A 108 4.74 -18.94 -10.66
N LYS A 109 5.75 -19.80 -10.69
CA LYS A 109 6.54 -20.13 -9.49
C LYS A 109 7.50 -19.01 -9.12
N GLN A 110 7.89 -18.20 -10.10
CA GLN A 110 8.80 -17.08 -9.89
C GLN A 110 8.56 -15.99 -10.93
N VAL A 111 8.77 -14.76 -10.51
CA VAL A 111 8.85 -13.57 -11.38
C VAL A 111 10.25 -13.01 -11.26
N LEU A 112 10.97 -12.98 -12.36
CA LEU A 112 12.26 -12.36 -12.52
C LEU A 112 12.09 -11.02 -13.24
N VAL A 113 12.78 -9.99 -12.81
CA VAL A 113 12.85 -8.71 -13.50
C VAL A 113 14.27 -8.49 -13.98
N LEU A 114 14.44 -8.44 -15.30
CA LEU A 114 15.73 -8.18 -15.92
C LEU A 114 16.05 -6.70 -15.80
N ASN A 115 17.12 -6.40 -15.09
CA ASN A 115 17.74 -5.09 -15.00
C ASN A 115 18.98 -5.05 -15.89
N THR A 116 19.02 -4.04 -16.74
CA THR A 116 20.13 -3.76 -17.65
C THR A 116 20.87 -2.48 -17.22
N ASN A 117 21.33 -1.68 -18.15
CA ASN A 117 21.93 -0.37 -17.88
C ASN A 117 20.93 0.80 -18.09
N GLU A 118 19.67 0.49 -18.43
CA GLU A 118 18.64 1.51 -18.70
C GLU A 118 17.98 2.02 -17.42
N GLU A 119 17.97 1.22 -16.38
CA GLU A 119 17.23 1.49 -15.15
C GLU A 119 18.04 2.34 -14.17
N ALA A 120 17.41 3.40 -13.67
CA ALA A 120 18.01 4.25 -12.67
C ALA A 120 18.17 3.56 -11.31
N PRO A 121 19.25 3.82 -10.54
CA PRO A 121 19.47 3.18 -9.24
C PRO A 121 18.29 3.33 -8.27
N GLN A 122 17.67 4.50 -8.21
CA GLN A 122 16.54 4.78 -7.32
C GLN A 122 15.31 3.93 -7.66
N TYR A 123 15.14 3.57 -8.91
CA TYR A 123 14.09 2.62 -9.32
C TYR A 123 14.38 1.23 -8.76
N LEU A 124 15.62 0.79 -8.81
CA LEU A 124 16.01 -0.52 -8.30
C LEU A 124 15.77 -0.66 -6.80
N ASP A 125 16.09 0.36 -6.02
CA ASP A 125 15.82 0.38 -4.58
C ASP A 125 14.31 0.22 -4.30
N GLY A 126 13.47 0.97 -5.03
CA GLY A 126 12.02 0.87 -4.93
C GLY A 126 11.47 -0.49 -5.36
N LEU A 127 12.04 -1.07 -6.42
CA LEU A 127 11.69 -2.40 -6.94
C LEU A 127 12.01 -3.48 -5.92
N GLU A 128 13.23 -3.49 -5.38
CA GLU A 128 13.69 -4.46 -4.39
C GLU A 128 12.89 -4.36 -3.08
N ALA A 129 12.56 -3.13 -2.64
CA ALA A 129 11.70 -2.91 -1.48
C ALA A 129 10.30 -3.51 -1.68
N GLN A 130 9.68 -3.33 -2.85
CA GLN A 130 8.38 -3.93 -3.16
C GLN A 130 8.45 -5.46 -3.30
N MET A 131 9.53 -5.99 -3.88
CA MET A 131 9.78 -7.43 -3.95
C MET A 131 9.92 -8.05 -2.55
N ALA A 132 10.59 -7.35 -1.63
CA ALA A 132 10.70 -7.78 -0.23
C ALA A 132 9.33 -7.85 0.46
N VAL A 133 8.43 -6.89 0.20
CA VAL A 133 7.04 -6.93 0.70
C VAL A 133 6.28 -8.12 0.11
N ALA A 134 6.35 -8.33 -1.20
CA ALA A 134 5.70 -9.45 -1.88
C ALA A 134 6.20 -10.81 -1.37
N GLN A 135 7.52 -10.94 -1.18
CA GLN A 135 8.13 -12.16 -0.66
C GLN A 135 7.71 -12.43 0.78
N SER A 136 7.66 -11.39 1.64
CA SER A 136 7.21 -11.50 3.03
C SER A 136 5.74 -11.93 3.12
N LEU A 137 4.89 -11.41 2.25
CA LEU A 137 3.49 -11.84 2.13
C LEU A 137 3.39 -13.34 1.81
N LEU A 138 4.07 -13.79 0.76
CA LEU A 138 4.02 -15.20 0.34
C LEU A 138 4.62 -16.13 1.41
N ALA A 139 5.73 -15.76 2.00
CA ALA A 139 6.35 -16.52 3.10
C ALA A 139 5.39 -16.65 4.30
N GLY A 140 4.74 -15.56 4.72
CA GLY A 140 3.75 -15.55 5.80
C GLY A 140 2.49 -16.36 5.47
N LEU A 141 2.12 -16.49 4.19
CA LEU A 141 1.07 -17.38 3.72
C LEU A 141 1.53 -18.85 3.62
N GLY A 142 2.82 -19.13 3.82
CA GLY A 142 3.40 -20.47 3.77
C GLY A 142 3.81 -20.94 2.38
N TYR A 143 3.87 -20.06 1.39
CA TYR A 143 4.47 -20.38 0.10
C TYR A 143 5.99 -20.44 0.22
N GLU A 144 6.58 -21.54 -0.24
CA GLU A 144 8.00 -21.83 -0.11
C GLU A 144 8.79 -21.26 -1.30
N GLY A 145 9.96 -20.73 -1.03
CA GLY A 145 10.93 -20.38 -2.07
C GLY A 145 11.10 -18.89 -2.31
N VAL A 146 11.97 -18.60 -3.27
CA VAL A 146 12.24 -17.23 -3.75
C VAL A 146 11.36 -16.97 -4.96
N HIS A 147 10.31 -16.16 -4.76
CA HIS A 147 9.31 -15.88 -5.80
C HIS A 147 9.65 -14.65 -6.65
N PHE A 148 10.41 -13.71 -6.09
CA PHE A 148 10.74 -12.46 -6.77
C PHE A 148 12.24 -12.21 -6.72
N GLN A 149 12.83 -11.85 -7.86
CA GLN A 149 14.26 -11.58 -7.94
C GLN A 149 14.57 -10.61 -9.09
N VAL A 150 15.49 -9.67 -8.85
CA VAL A 150 16.11 -8.87 -9.90
C VAL A 150 17.29 -9.64 -10.49
N VAL A 151 17.25 -9.81 -11.79
CA VAL A 151 18.36 -10.38 -12.58
C VAL A 151 19.14 -9.23 -13.20
N ARG A 152 20.37 -9.03 -12.78
CA ARG A 152 21.24 -7.98 -13.30
C ARG A 152 22.12 -8.54 -14.39
N ALA A 153 21.97 -8.03 -15.62
CA ALA A 153 22.76 -8.47 -16.77
C ALA A 153 23.07 -7.29 -17.70
N LYS A 154 24.34 -7.08 -17.99
CA LYS A 154 24.80 -6.08 -18.95
C LYS A 154 24.89 -6.61 -20.38
N ASN A 155 24.95 -7.92 -20.54
CA ASN A 155 25.09 -8.62 -21.80
C ASN A 155 24.46 -10.02 -21.73
N ALA A 156 24.43 -10.73 -22.84
CA ALA A 156 23.83 -12.06 -22.96
C ALA A 156 24.49 -13.12 -22.06
N MET A 157 25.79 -13.04 -21.84
CA MET A 157 26.50 -14.02 -20.99
C MET A 157 26.23 -13.81 -19.52
N ASP A 158 26.11 -12.55 -19.06
CA ASP A 158 25.68 -12.23 -17.69
C ASP A 158 24.25 -12.75 -17.46
N LEU A 159 23.36 -12.59 -18.44
CA LEU A 159 21.99 -13.09 -18.37
C LEU A 159 21.99 -14.63 -18.27
N GLU A 160 22.75 -15.33 -19.12
CA GLU A 160 22.86 -16.78 -19.05
C GLU A 160 23.35 -17.23 -17.67
N ALA A 161 24.46 -16.69 -17.19
CA ALA A 161 25.03 -17.05 -15.89
C ALA A 161 24.00 -16.88 -14.76
N SER A 162 23.25 -15.77 -14.77
CA SER A 162 22.20 -15.49 -13.78
C SER A 162 21.04 -16.48 -13.86
N LEU A 163 20.56 -16.83 -15.06
CA LEU A 163 19.49 -17.80 -15.26
C LEU A 163 19.90 -19.21 -14.87
N GLN A 164 21.13 -19.63 -15.18
CA GLN A 164 21.66 -20.93 -14.81
C GLN A 164 21.85 -21.05 -13.29
N ALA A 165 22.40 -20.02 -12.63
CA ALA A 165 22.53 -19.96 -11.17
C ALA A 165 21.17 -20.08 -10.48
N ASN A 166 20.14 -19.35 -10.97
CA ASN A 166 18.78 -19.42 -10.47
C ASN A 166 18.17 -20.83 -10.63
N SER A 167 18.36 -21.45 -11.79
CA SER A 167 17.88 -22.81 -12.07
C SER A 167 18.55 -23.85 -11.14
N ALA A 168 19.85 -23.74 -10.92
CA ALA A 168 20.60 -24.61 -10.03
C ALA A 168 20.14 -24.46 -8.58
N ALA A 169 19.94 -23.23 -8.10
CA ALA A 169 19.44 -22.96 -6.75
C ALA A 169 18.04 -23.57 -6.51
N LYS A 170 17.13 -23.48 -7.48
CA LYS A 170 15.81 -24.10 -7.42
C LYS A 170 15.90 -25.64 -7.35
N ALA A 171 16.75 -26.25 -8.19
CA ALA A 171 16.92 -27.70 -8.22
C ALA A 171 17.44 -28.25 -6.87
N GLN A 172 18.32 -27.52 -6.19
CA GLN A 172 18.86 -27.89 -4.89
C GLN A 172 17.82 -27.76 -3.77
N ALA A 173 17.01 -26.71 -3.79
CA ALA A 173 16.10 -26.34 -2.68
C ALA A 173 14.87 -27.26 -2.56
N LYS A 174 14.44 -27.93 -3.63
CA LYS A 174 13.31 -28.90 -3.68
C LYS A 174 12.00 -28.39 -3.07
N TRP A 175 11.70 -27.10 -3.20
CA TRP A 175 10.47 -26.48 -2.69
C TRP A 175 9.22 -27.14 -3.30
N LYS A 176 8.18 -27.37 -2.45
CA LYS A 176 6.96 -28.08 -2.88
C LYS A 176 5.75 -27.17 -3.00
N LYS A 177 5.61 -26.21 -2.11
CA LYS A 177 4.43 -25.34 -1.97
C LYS A 177 4.70 -23.92 -2.46
N GLN A 178 5.07 -23.77 -3.74
CA GLN A 178 5.48 -22.48 -4.29
C GLN A 178 4.32 -21.67 -4.89
N VAL A 179 3.22 -22.31 -5.28
CA VAL A 179 2.07 -21.69 -5.94
C VAL A 179 0.79 -22.21 -5.33
N PRO A 180 -0.35 -21.51 -5.46
CA PRO A 180 -1.64 -22.02 -5.03
C PRO A 180 -1.99 -23.31 -5.77
N THR A 181 -2.71 -24.20 -5.11
CA THR A 181 -3.18 -25.47 -5.71
C THR A 181 -4.21 -25.25 -6.81
N VAL A 182 -4.94 -24.15 -6.75
CA VAL A 182 -5.91 -23.71 -7.76
C VAL A 182 -5.45 -22.36 -8.30
N PHE A 183 -5.27 -22.27 -9.61
CA PHE A 183 -4.84 -21.03 -10.26
C PHE A 183 -6.01 -20.04 -10.39
N ALA A 184 -5.72 -18.77 -10.22
CA ALA A 184 -6.71 -17.71 -10.27
C ALA A 184 -7.32 -17.54 -11.66
N LYS A 185 -8.63 -17.25 -11.69
CA LYS A 185 -9.40 -17.02 -12.92
C LYS A 185 -9.80 -15.57 -13.13
N TYR A 186 -9.65 -14.70 -12.13
CA TYR A 186 -9.98 -13.28 -12.24
C TYR A 186 -9.10 -12.58 -13.29
N ALA A 187 -9.52 -11.41 -13.74
CA ALA A 187 -8.73 -10.52 -14.57
C ALA A 187 -8.13 -9.39 -13.71
N VAL A 188 -7.00 -8.84 -14.14
CA VAL A 188 -6.43 -7.62 -13.55
C VAL A 188 -7.43 -6.48 -13.70
N ALA A 189 -7.75 -5.81 -12.59
CA ALA A 189 -8.70 -4.70 -12.55
C ALA A 189 -8.06 -3.39 -13.06
N PRO A 190 -8.87 -2.40 -13.46
CA PRO A 190 -8.38 -1.06 -13.80
C PRO A 190 -7.66 -0.38 -12.63
N GLU A 191 -8.19 -0.56 -11.42
CA GLU A 191 -7.64 0.03 -10.20
C GLU A 191 -6.59 -0.89 -9.59
N LYS A 192 -5.42 -0.34 -9.33
CA LYS A 192 -4.28 -1.04 -8.73
C LYS A 192 -4.64 -1.75 -7.42
N ARG A 193 -5.37 -1.06 -6.52
CA ARG A 193 -5.79 -1.65 -5.23
C ARG A 193 -6.76 -2.80 -5.40
N SER A 194 -7.67 -2.73 -6.36
CA SER A 194 -8.60 -3.83 -6.65
C SER A 194 -7.86 -5.08 -7.13
N THR A 195 -6.86 -4.93 -8.00
CA THR A 195 -6.00 -6.04 -8.42
C THR A 195 -5.23 -6.64 -7.24
N LEU A 196 -4.65 -5.79 -6.39
CA LEU A 196 -3.92 -6.24 -5.20
C LEU A 196 -4.83 -7.03 -4.25
N GLU A 197 -6.07 -6.56 -4.01
CA GLU A 197 -7.05 -7.26 -3.17
C GLU A 197 -7.45 -8.62 -3.75
N LEU A 198 -7.70 -8.71 -5.06
CA LEU A 198 -8.00 -9.99 -5.71
C LEU A 198 -6.85 -10.98 -5.57
N ALA A 199 -5.61 -10.53 -5.73
CA ALA A 199 -4.43 -11.38 -5.55
C ALA A 199 -4.28 -11.84 -4.10
N LEU A 200 -4.40 -10.93 -3.13
CA LEU A 200 -4.28 -11.23 -1.70
C LEU A 200 -5.39 -12.18 -1.23
N ASP A 201 -6.63 -11.96 -1.65
CA ASP A 201 -7.76 -12.84 -1.30
C ASP A 201 -7.52 -14.25 -1.83
N HIS A 202 -7.19 -14.39 -3.13
CA HIS A 202 -6.95 -15.70 -3.75
C HIS A 202 -5.76 -16.43 -3.12
N LEU A 203 -4.62 -15.74 -2.94
CA LEU A 203 -3.43 -16.32 -2.33
C LEU A 203 -3.66 -16.70 -0.86
N SER A 204 -4.49 -15.95 -0.12
CA SER A 204 -4.85 -16.27 1.27
C SER A 204 -5.80 -17.47 1.37
N GLU A 205 -6.78 -17.56 0.47
CA GLU A 205 -7.75 -18.66 0.40
C GLU A 205 -7.06 -19.99 0.11
N HIS A 206 -6.07 -19.98 -0.79
CA HIS A 206 -5.31 -21.18 -1.18
C HIS A 206 -3.93 -21.30 -0.50
N ALA A 207 -3.74 -20.58 0.63
CA ALA A 207 -2.48 -20.53 1.34
C ALA A 207 -2.08 -21.91 1.93
N PRO A 208 -0.81 -22.34 1.77
CA PRO A 208 -0.32 -23.54 2.42
C PRO A 208 -0.38 -23.50 3.94
N ALA A 209 -0.18 -22.31 4.54
CA ALA A 209 -0.32 -22.13 5.99
C ALA A 209 -1.78 -21.94 6.38
N VAL A 210 -2.31 -22.89 7.14
CA VAL A 210 -3.67 -22.80 7.68
C VAL A 210 -3.82 -21.58 8.58
N LEU A 211 -4.90 -20.83 8.41
CA LEU A 211 -5.21 -19.66 9.23
C LEU A 211 -5.46 -20.10 10.69
N GLN A 212 -4.72 -19.50 11.62
CA GLN A 212 -4.85 -19.70 13.06
C GLN A 212 -4.74 -18.34 13.77
N PRO A 213 -5.19 -18.20 15.03
CA PRO A 213 -5.11 -16.93 15.76
C PRO A 213 -3.69 -16.36 15.86
N ASN A 214 -2.68 -17.20 16.00
CA ASN A 214 -1.27 -16.81 16.11
C ASN A 214 -0.63 -16.39 14.77
N ASN A 215 -1.23 -16.70 13.62
CA ASN A 215 -0.76 -16.30 12.29
C ASN A 215 -1.80 -15.52 11.49
N SER A 216 -2.77 -14.91 12.16
CA SER A 216 -3.83 -14.10 11.52
C SER A 216 -3.27 -12.83 10.88
N ALA A 217 -2.16 -12.29 11.39
CA ALA A 217 -1.47 -11.13 10.85
C ALA A 217 -0.03 -11.48 10.46
N ILE A 218 0.36 -11.11 9.24
CA ILE A 218 1.71 -11.25 8.72
C ILE A 218 2.42 -9.92 8.86
N ALA A 219 3.54 -9.87 9.61
CA ALA A 219 4.38 -8.68 9.71
C ALA A 219 5.06 -8.40 8.35
N LEU A 220 5.09 -7.14 7.95
CA LEU A 220 5.64 -6.71 6.66
C LEU A 220 6.78 -5.69 6.85
N PRO A 221 7.68 -5.56 5.87
CA PRO A 221 8.69 -4.52 5.86
C PRO A 221 8.08 -3.11 5.95
N ALA A 222 8.84 -2.15 6.47
CA ALA A 222 8.40 -0.76 6.65
C ALA A 222 7.92 -0.07 5.37
N ALA A 223 8.46 -0.47 4.21
CA ALA A 223 8.04 0.04 2.89
C ALA A 223 6.69 -0.54 2.40
N SER A 224 6.00 -1.35 3.19
CA SER A 224 4.74 -1.98 2.81
C SER A 224 3.63 -0.93 2.59
N PRO A 225 2.86 -1.03 1.49
CA PRO A 225 1.64 -0.26 1.29
C PRO A 225 0.42 -0.89 1.98
N LEU A 226 0.64 -1.87 2.85
CA LEU A 226 -0.39 -2.58 3.61
C LEU A 226 -0.06 -2.48 5.10
N GLY A 227 -1.06 -2.22 5.92
CA GLY A 227 -0.88 -2.22 7.36
C GLY A 227 -2.05 -1.67 8.14
N ALA A 228 -1.92 -1.79 9.45
CA ALA A 228 -2.84 -1.25 10.43
C ALA A 228 -2.33 0.06 11.02
N LEU A 229 -3.16 0.62 11.88
CA LEU A 229 -2.83 1.73 12.76
C LEU A 229 -3.01 1.28 14.21
N LYS A 230 -2.10 1.73 15.07
CA LYS A 230 -2.27 1.64 16.52
C LYS A 230 -2.52 3.05 17.04
N VAL A 231 -3.63 3.23 17.75
CA VAL A 231 -4.02 4.50 18.33
C VAL A 231 -3.89 4.41 19.86
N ASN A 232 -3.11 5.32 20.43
CA ASN A 232 -3.09 5.48 21.88
C ASN A 232 -4.38 6.20 22.31
N ALA A 233 -5.31 5.44 22.89
CA ALA A 233 -6.63 5.94 23.28
C ALA A 233 -6.58 7.03 24.35
N ASP A 234 -5.55 7.03 25.22
CA ASP A 234 -5.41 8.03 26.30
C ASP A 234 -4.94 9.36 25.74
N LYS A 235 -4.03 9.35 24.76
CA LYS A 235 -3.56 10.56 24.08
C LYS A 235 -4.58 11.12 23.09
N CYS A 236 -5.33 10.24 22.42
CA CYS A 236 -6.23 10.63 21.34
C CYS A 236 -7.45 11.40 21.85
N THR A 237 -7.54 12.68 21.50
CA THR A 237 -8.64 13.60 21.86
C THR A 237 -9.87 13.47 20.96
N LEU A 238 -9.83 12.59 19.94
CA LEU A 238 -10.88 12.46 18.90
C LEU A 238 -11.15 13.78 18.13
N CYS A 239 -10.10 14.54 17.83
CA CYS A 239 -10.21 15.77 17.03
C CYS A 239 -10.48 15.50 15.55
N LEU A 240 -10.36 14.24 15.08
CA LEU A 240 -10.63 13.73 13.74
C LEU A 240 -9.77 14.37 12.61
N SER A 241 -8.71 15.12 12.93
CA SER A 241 -7.78 15.67 11.93
C SER A 241 -7.17 14.57 11.03
N CYS A 242 -6.92 13.40 11.59
CA CYS A 242 -6.43 12.22 10.86
C CYS A 242 -7.43 11.66 9.85
N VAL A 243 -8.73 11.81 10.07
CA VAL A 243 -9.80 11.44 9.11
C VAL A 243 -9.72 12.36 7.90
N SER A 244 -9.69 13.68 8.14
CA SER A 244 -9.60 14.68 7.06
C SER A 244 -8.30 14.56 6.24
N ALA A 245 -7.20 14.12 6.87
CA ALA A 245 -5.91 13.94 6.20
C ALA A 245 -5.80 12.63 5.41
N CYS A 246 -6.73 11.66 5.58
CA CYS A 246 -6.61 10.34 5.00
C CYS A 246 -7.01 10.31 3.52
N PRO A 247 -6.07 10.16 2.54
CA PRO A 247 -6.39 10.21 1.12
C PRO A 247 -7.11 8.95 0.61
N ALA A 248 -7.08 7.87 1.41
CA ALA A 248 -7.62 6.56 1.04
C ALA A 248 -8.92 6.21 1.79
N SER A 249 -9.48 7.15 2.57
CA SER A 249 -10.67 6.95 3.39
C SER A 249 -10.59 5.70 4.30
N ALA A 250 -9.35 5.38 4.74
CA ALA A 250 -9.12 4.27 5.66
C ALA A 250 -9.56 4.66 7.09
N LEU A 251 -9.34 5.91 7.49
CA LEU A 251 -9.86 6.48 8.73
C LEU A 251 -11.21 7.15 8.45
N GLN A 252 -12.15 6.92 9.35
CA GLN A 252 -13.52 7.41 9.23
C GLN A 252 -14.03 7.88 10.60
N ASP A 253 -14.85 8.91 10.59
CA ASP A 253 -15.68 9.29 11.71
C ASP A 253 -16.95 8.44 11.81
N ASN A 254 -17.71 8.66 12.85
CA ASN A 254 -19.07 8.16 13.01
C ASN A 254 -20.01 9.36 13.20
N PRO A 255 -21.03 9.55 12.33
CA PRO A 255 -21.92 10.70 12.44
C PRO A 255 -22.77 10.70 13.72
N ASP A 256 -23.03 9.51 14.29
CA ASP A 256 -23.93 9.35 15.44
C ASP A 256 -23.20 9.34 16.77
N LEU A 257 -21.94 8.90 16.76
CA LEU A 257 -21.14 8.69 17.97
C LEU A 257 -19.73 9.28 17.81
N PRO A 258 -19.12 9.83 18.86
CA PRO A 258 -17.73 10.27 18.85
C PRO A 258 -16.77 9.07 18.77
N GLN A 259 -16.54 8.56 17.57
CA GLN A 259 -15.72 7.40 17.29
C GLN A 259 -14.73 7.69 16.15
N LEU A 260 -13.52 7.17 16.29
CA LEU A 260 -12.55 7.02 15.22
C LEU A 260 -12.59 5.58 14.74
N ARG A 261 -12.96 5.37 13.48
CA ARG A 261 -13.05 4.06 12.85
C ARG A 261 -11.97 3.89 11.78
N PHE A 262 -11.61 2.65 11.49
CA PHE A 262 -10.55 2.32 10.56
C PHE A 262 -10.87 1.06 9.74
N ILE A 263 -10.64 1.13 8.43
CA ILE A 263 -10.72 0.00 7.50
C ILE A 263 -9.32 -0.31 7.02
N GLU A 264 -8.71 -1.39 7.51
CA GLU A 264 -7.32 -1.76 7.24
C GLU A 264 -7.05 -1.94 5.74
N LYS A 265 -7.95 -2.58 5.02
CA LYS A 265 -7.84 -2.80 3.57
C LYS A 265 -7.63 -1.50 2.77
N ASN A 266 -8.16 -0.38 3.23
CA ASN A 266 -8.05 0.90 2.54
C ASN A 266 -6.72 1.62 2.85
N CYS A 267 -6.07 1.26 3.95
CA CYS A 267 -4.84 1.92 4.39
C CYS A 267 -3.69 1.69 3.41
N VAL A 268 -2.98 2.76 3.07
CA VAL A 268 -1.81 2.75 2.18
C VAL A 268 -0.50 3.06 2.92
N GLN A 269 -0.53 3.08 4.24
CA GLN A 269 0.64 3.33 5.10
C GLN A 269 1.43 4.61 4.77
N CYS A 270 0.74 5.66 4.29
CA CYS A 270 1.38 6.93 3.87
C CYS A 270 1.87 7.81 5.02
N GLY A 271 1.44 7.56 6.25
CA GLY A 271 1.89 8.31 7.44
C GLY A 271 1.20 9.66 7.67
N LEU A 272 0.37 10.17 6.74
CA LEU A 272 -0.25 11.49 6.88
C LEU A 272 -1.08 11.64 8.17
N CYS A 273 -1.77 10.59 8.57
CA CYS A 273 -2.55 10.60 9.83
C CYS A 273 -1.66 10.75 11.07
N ALA A 274 -0.47 10.15 11.07
CA ALA A 274 0.48 10.26 12.18
C ALA A 274 1.09 11.67 12.23
N THR A 275 1.55 12.20 11.07
CA THR A 275 2.15 13.55 11.00
C THR A 275 1.14 14.68 11.26
N THR A 276 -0.15 14.46 10.99
CA THR A 276 -1.21 15.46 11.24
C THR A 276 -1.74 15.39 12.67
N CYS A 277 -1.44 14.32 13.42
CA CYS A 277 -1.95 14.14 14.77
C CYS A 277 -1.29 15.13 15.76
N PRO A 278 -2.04 16.07 16.37
CA PRO A 278 -1.46 17.06 17.29
C PRO A 278 -1.05 16.46 18.65
N GLU A 279 -1.48 15.23 18.94
CA GLU A 279 -1.23 14.54 20.20
C GLU A 279 -0.25 13.36 20.04
N ASP A 280 0.36 13.17 18.88
CA ASP A 280 1.25 12.03 18.57
C ASP A 280 0.66 10.68 19.02
N ALA A 281 -0.63 10.49 18.74
CA ALA A 281 -1.38 9.32 19.22
C ALA A 281 -1.41 8.15 18.22
N ILE A 282 -0.84 8.29 17.02
CA ILE A 282 -0.98 7.31 15.94
C ILE A 282 0.37 6.73 15.54
N GLU A 283 0.44 5.40 15.52
CA GLU A 283 1.58 4.61 15.07
C GLU A 283 1.18 3.75 13.86
N LEU A 284 2.06 3.67 12.84
CA LEU A 284 1.90 2.81 11.68
C LEU A 284 2.38 1.40 12.01
N VAL A 285 1.61 0.39 11.61
CA VAL A 285 1.94 -1.02 11.83
C VAL A 285 1.91 -1.76 10.48
N PRO A 286 3.04 -1.86 9.76
CA PRO A 286 3.12 -2.60 8.50
C PRO A 286 2.78 -4.07 8.72
N ARG A 287 1.65 -4.52 8.17
CA ARG A 287 1.18 -5.90 8.29
C ARG A 287 0.16 -6.23 7.20
N PHE A 288 -0.12 -7.50 7.04
CA PHE A 288 -1.29 -8.00 6.31
C PHE A 288 -2.14 -8.86 7.24
N LEU A 289 -3.37 -8.43 7.52
CA LEU A 289 -4.34 -9.19 8.28
C LEU A 289 -5.08 -10.15 7.32
N ARG A 290 -4.98 -11.45 7.58
CA ARG A 290 -5.53 -12.52 6.73
C ARG A 290 -7.05 -12.70 6.87
N THR A 291 -7.63 -12.14 7.93
CA THR A 291 -9.04 -12.34 8.28
C THR A 291 -9.96 -11.28 7.64
N PRO A 292 -11.26 -11.58 7.48
CA PRO A 292 -12.22 -10.65 6.85
C PRO A 292 -12.37 -9.30 7.58
N GLU A 293 -12.01 -9.23 8.86
CA GLU A 293 -12.08 -8.00 9.68
C GLU A 293 -11.29 -6.85 9.05
N ARG A 294 -10.23 -7.15 8.27
CA ARG A 294 -9.49 -6.11 7.54
C ARG A 294 -10.35 -5.28 6.58
N LYS A 295 -11.50 -5.84 6.14
CA LYS A 295 -12.46 -5.21 5.22
C LYS A 295 -13.58 -4.46 5.94
N GLN A 296 -13.65 -4.57 7.26
CA GLN A 296 -14.68 -3.98 8.10
C GLN A 296 -14.15 -2.76 8.85
N ALA A 297 -15.03 -1.82 9.16
CA ALA A 297 -14.71 -0.67 9.98
C ALA A 297 -14.55 -1.11 11.45
N GLN A 298 -13.33 -1.00 11.97
CA GLN A 298 -12.99 -1.26 13.37
C GLN A 298 -12.93 0.04 14.15
N VAL A 299 -13.48 0.07 15.37
CA VAL A 299 -13.37 1.24 16.24
C VAL A 299 -12.00 1.28 16.90
N LEU A 300 -11.20 2.30 16.59
CA LEU A 300 -9.88 2.51 17.17
C LEU A 300 -9.93 3.31 18.48
N ASN A 301 -10.85 4.25 18.58
CA ASN A 301 -11.10 5.04 19.80
C ASN A 301 -12.52 5.55 19.81
N GLN A 302 -13.08 5.74 21.02
CA GLN A 302 -14.41 6.34 21.24
C GLN A 302 -14.43 7.15 22.52
N SER A 303 -15.37 8.10 22.59
CA SER A 303 -15.58 8.94 23.77
C SER A 303 -17.08 9.22 23.96
N GLN A 304 -17.44 9.79 25.11
CA GLN A 304 -18.76 10.32 25.35
C GLN A 304 -18.93 11.67 24.62
N PRO A 305 -20.11 11.97 24.07
CA PRO A 305 -20.42 13.31 23.60
C PRO A 305 -20.45 14.29 24.77
N TYR A 306 -19.95 15.53 24.57
CA TYR A 306 -20.00 16.59 25.56
C TYR A 306 -21.21 17.47 25.31
N GLY A 307 -22.08 17.58 26.29
CA GLY A 307 -23.26 18.45 26.24
C GLY A 307 -22.93 19.91 26.58
N CYS A 308 -23.50 20.84 25.85
CA CYS A 308 -23.39 22.25 26.12
C CYS A 308 -23.94 22.59 27.54
N VAL A 309 -23.17 23.27 28.35
CA VAL A 309 -23.59 23.65 29.76
C VAL A 309 -24.81 24.56 29.79
N LYS A 310 -25.17 25.27 28.71
CA LYS A 310 -26.35 26.14 28.59
C LYS A 310 -27.59 25.43 28.08
N CYS A 311 -27.48 24.67 26.97
CA CYS A 311 -28.65 24.10 26.25
C CYS A 311 -28.68 22.57 26.24
N GLY A 312 -27.64 21.89 26.76
CA GLY A 312 -27.54 20.42 26.75
C GLY A 312 -27.20 19.78 25.39
N LYS A 313 -27.22 20.55 24.28
CA LYS A 313 -26.95 20.03 22.93
C LYS A 313 -25.53 19.46 22.85
N PRO A 314 -25.32 18.22 22.35
CA PRO A 314 -23.99 17.68 22.11
C PRO A 314 -23.27 18.53 21.04
N PHE A 315 -21.98 18.88 21.24
CA PHE A 315 -21.23 19.72 20.31
C PHE A 315 -19.74 19.34 20.17
N GLY A 316 -19.25 18.43 20.99
CA GLY A 316 -17.87 17.99 20.97
C GLY A 316 -17.73 16.64 21.67
N THR A 317 -16.50 16.19 21.87
CA THR A 317 -16.20 14.99 22.65
C THR A 317 -15.74 15.37 24.05
N LEU A 318 -16.09 14.56 25.07
CA LEU A 318 -15.66 14.80 26.45
C LEU A 318 -14.13 14.97 26.52
N LYS A 319 -13.38 14.04 25.90
CA LYS A 319 -11.90 14.09 25.88
C LYS A 319 -11.34 15.35 25.23
N ALA A 320 -11.93 15.81 24.10
CA ALA A 320 -11.44 17.01 23.41
C ALA A 320 -11.69 18.27 24.26
N ILE A 321 -12.87 18.39 24.89
CA ILE A 321 -13.18 19.52 25.74
C ILE A 321 -12.30 19.52 26.99
N GLU A 322 -12.10 18.40 27.66
CA GLU A 322 -11.22 18.27 28.83
C GLU A 322 -9.77 18.60 28.49
N ALA A 323 -9.23 18.07 27.37
CA ALA A 323 -7.88 18.38 26.89
C ALA A 323 -7.71 19.89 26.59
N MET A 324 -8.70 20.51 25.93
CA MET A 324 -8.72 21.96 25.67
C MET A 324 -8.74 22.77 26.94
N LEU A 325 -9.61 22.42 27.89
CA LEU A 325 -9.70 23.09 29.18
C LEU A 325 -8.39 22.98 29.97
N GLY A 326 -7.77 21.79 29.99
CA GLY A 326 -6.47 21.57 30.65
C GLY A 326 -5.34 22.40 30.05
N LYS A 327 -5.30 22.54 28.72
CA LYS A 327 -4.28 23.34 28.02
C LYS A 327 -4.48 24.85 28.20
N LEU A 328 -5.72 25.32 28.33
CA LEU A 328 -6.07 26.76 28.38
C LEU A 328 -6.29 27.32 29.79
N ALA A 329 -6.53 26.46 30.78
CA ALA A 329 -6.81 26.90 32.17
C ALA A 329 -5.70 27.78 32.80
N GLY A 330 -4.44 27.60 32.35
CA GLY A 330 -3.30 28.41 32.79
C GLY A 330 -3.09 29.71 32.02
N HIS A 331 -3.85 29.95 30.95
CA HIS A 331 -3.65 31.11 30.07
C HIS A 331 -4.50 32.29 30.54
N SER A 332 -3.91 33.48 30.66
CA SER A 332 -4.56 34.68 31.20
C SER A 332 -5.85 35.12 30.49
N MET A 333 -5.97 34.82 29.21
CA MET A 333 -7.15 35.15 28.38
C MET A 333 -8.34 34.18 28.62
N PHE A 334 -8.12 33.02 29.23
CA PHE A 334 -9.15 32.01 29.44
C PHE A 334 -9.46 31.82 30.93
N GLN A 335 -9.75 32.93 31.62
CA GLN A 335 -10.16 32.93 33.03
C GLN A 335 -11.64 33.32 33.19
N GLY A 336 -12.28 32.83 34.24
CA GLY A 336 -13.68 33.18 34.57
C GLY A 336 -14.65 32.80 33.44
N ALA A 337 -15.42 33.76 32.96
CA ALA A 337 -16.45 33.58 31.92
C ALA A 337 -15.89 33.06 30.61
N ALA A 338 -14.67 33.45 30.23
CA ALA A 338 -14.02 32.97 28.99
C ALA A 338 -13.75 31.47 29.03
N LEU A 339 -13.37 30.89 30.16
CA LEU A 339 -13.17 29.46 30.32
C LEU A 339 -14.52 28.71 30.30
N GLU A 340 -15.56 29.24 30.93
CA GLU A 340 -16.90 28.63 30.90
C GLU A 340 -17.48 28.59 29.47
N ARG A 341 -17.20 29.59 28.65
CA ARG A 341 -17.62 29.61 27.22
C ARG A 341 -17.02 28.48 26.39
N LEU A 342 -15.87 27.95 26.77
CA LEU A 342 -15.30 26.77 26.11
C LEU A 342 -16.18 25.53 26.28
N LYS A 343 -17.03 25.48 27.29
CA LYS A 343 -17.99 24.40 27.57
C LYS A 343 -19.35 24.61 26.86
N MET A 344 -19.51 25.66 26.06
CA MET A 344 -20.73 25.98 25.34
C MET A 344 -20.65 25.62 23.86
N CYS A 345 -21.76 25.21 23.27
CA CYS A 345 -21.87 25.08 21.81
C CYS A 345 -21.69 26.44 21.12
N GLY A 346 -21.43 26.43 19.80
CA GLY A 346 -21.21 27.64 19.02
C GLY A 346 -22.33 28.69 19.20
N ASP A 347 -23.58 28.24 19.10
CA ASP A 347 -24.76 29.14 19.24
C ASP A 347 -24.81 29.79 20.63
N CYS A 348 -24.71 28.98 21.67
CA CYS A 348 -24.75 29.49 23.04
C CYS A 348 -23.56 30.41 23.40
N ARG A 349 -22.38 30.14 22.83
CA ARG A 349 -21.18 30.95 22.98
C ARG A 349 -21.36 32.34 22.36
N VAL A 350 -21.89 32.39 21.14
CA VAL A 350 -22.19 33.65 20.47
C VAL A 350 -23.21 34.46 21.25
N ILE A 351 -24.33 33.84 21.65
CA ILE A 351 -25.35 34.51 22.47
C ILE A 351 -24.75 35.06 23.78
N ASP A 352 -23.92 34.30 24.47
CA ASP A 352 -23.30 34.70 25.73
C ASP A 352 -22.35 35.91 25.56
N ILE A 353 -21.54 35.93 24.48
CA ILE A 353 -20.65 37.06 24.15
C ILE A 353 -21.46 38.31 23.87
N TYR A 354 -22.50 38.25 23.05
CA TYR A 354 -23.29 39.42 22.67
C TYR A 354 -24.28 39.87 23.75
N SER A 355 -24.60 39.02 24.71
CA SER A 355 -25.43 39.38 25.85
C SER A 355 -24.65 40.14 26.92
N ASN A 356 -23.34 40.16 26.87
CA ASN A 356 -22.46 40.89 27.80
C ASN A 356 -22.09 42.25 27.21
N ALA A 357 -22.71 43.30 27.68
CA ALA A 357 -22.56 44.68 27.16
C ALA A 357 -21.10 45.18 27.18
N ASP A 358 -20.25 44.70 28.09
CA ASP A 358 -18.86 45.13 28.21
C ASP A 358 -17.94 44.40 27.16
N GLU A 359 -18.30 43.22 26.77
CA GLU A 359 -17.55 42.47 25.70
C GLU A 359 -18.07 42.81 24.31
N ALA A 360 -19.31 43.16 24.13
CA ALA A 360 -19.86 43.64 22.88
C ALA A 360 -19.17 44.92 22.35
N LYS A 361 -18.51 45.69 23.23
CA LYS A 361 -17.74 46.89 22.89
C LYS A 361 -16.40 46.62 22.22
N ILE A 362 -15.91 45.39 22.25
CA ILE A 362 -14.66 45.00 21.50
C ILE A 362 -14.87 45.06 19.98
N ALA A 363 -16.10 45.03 19.50
CA ALA A 363 -16.45 45.24 18.09
C ALA A 363 -16.19 46.68 17.57
N ASN A 364 -15.92 47.65 18.47
CA ASN A 364 -15.60 49.03 18.11
C ASN A 364 -14.08 49.31 18.14
N ILE A 365 -13.28 48.48 17.52
CA ILE A 365 -11.88 48.82 17.19
C ILE A 365 -11.93 49.83 16.05
N PRO A 366 -11.48 51.08 16.24
CA PRO A 366 -11.41 52.04 15.12
C PRO A 366 -10.46 51.52 14.08
N PRO A 367 -10.74 51.73 12.77
CA PRO A 367 -9.84 51.34 11.71
C PRO A 367 -8.46 51.97 12.00
N LYS A 368 -7.41 51.18 11.87
CA LYS A 368 -6.04 51.71 11.96
C LYS A 368 -5.87 52.86 10.99
N PRO A 369 -5.21 53.96 11.43
CA PRO A 369 -4.93 55.12 10.62
C PRO A 369 -4.06 54.78 9.40
#